data_a8c5480f03d1b219386fd9ca396f760c
#
_entry.id   a8c5480f03d1b219386fd9ca396f760c
#
_cell.length_a   1.000
_cell.length_b   1.000
_cell.length_c   1.000
_cell.angle_alpha   90.00
_cell.angle_beta   90.00
_cell.angle_gamma   90.00
#
_symmetry.space_group_name_H-M   'P 1'
#
loop_
_entity.id
_entity.type
_entity.pdbx_description
1 polymer ?
#
loop_
_entity_poly.entity_id
_entity_poly.type
_entity_poly.pdbx_seq_one_letter_code
_entity_poly.pdbx_strand_id
1 'polypeptide(L)'
;MTIRSLFPAVALIALVPLTVNAQSVVKVTPLGGQEGEFCRFDRAMIFEDPNGTRILYDAGRTVAGAEDPRLGKIDVVLVSHMHGDHLGDRHNPAPNAGSCDKPDISASALPNSNSVNIAVKTGAKIVTGSEMPSFLANKLKQAGGDEKNSVLVRFGAMQTIGGVGITTVPAAHSNGISGEFVGQRLGDLLKETGITAYAGPATGYVVKFSNGLAVYLSGDTGITAEQKEVVGEYYKPQLAVMNIGDTFTTGPREAAHVINKLVKPKAV
;
A
#
# COMPACT_ATOMS: atom_id res chain seq x y z
N MET A 1 -13.09 -22.74 -83.25
CA MET A 1 -13.16 -23.62 -82.03
C MET A 1 -12.31 -22.99 -80.98
N THR A 2 -12.93 -22.16 -80.11
CA THR A 2 -12.25 -21.31 -79.14
C THR A 2 -12.44 -21.93 -77.70
N ILE A 3 -11.34 -22.41 -77.15
CA ILE A 3 -11.33 -23.03 -75.76
C ILE A 3 -11.20 -21.88 -74.76
N ARG A 4 -12.23 -21.67 -73.95
CA ARG A 4 -12.18 -20.79 -72.76
C ARG A 4 -11.67 -21.59 -71.56
N SER A 5 -10.51 -21.24 -71.04
CA SER A 5 -9.99 -21.76 -69.79
C SER A 5 -10.64 -21.02 -68.61
N LEU A 6 -11.36 -21.76 -67.79
CA LEU A 6 -11.83 -21.32 -66.46
C LEU A 6 -10.72 -21.55 -65.42
N PHE A 7 -10.23 -20.46 -64.82
CA PHE A 7 -9.40 -20.55 -63.62
C PHE A 7 -10.31 -20.45 -62.36
N PRO A 8 -10.19 -21.34 -61.40
CA PRO A 8 -10.91 -21.21 -60.17
C PRO A 8 -10.25 -20.15 -59.30
N ALA A 9 -11.04 -19.16 -58.81
CA ALA A 9 -10.60 -18.21 -57.84
C ALA A 9 -10.52 -18.87 -56.46
N VAL A 10 -9.32 -19.00 -55.90
CA VAL A 10 -9.10 -19.44 -54.54
C VAL A 10 -9.30 -18.23 -53.61
N ALA A 11 -10.39 -18.22 -52.87
CA ALA A 11 -10.62 -17.23 -51.83
C ALA A 11 -9.73 -17.55 -50.60
N LEU A 12 -8.73 -16.70 -50.36
CA LEU A 12 -7.90 -16.74 -49.14
C LEU A 12 -8.71 -16.13 -48.01
N ILE A 13 -9.24 -16.97 -47.12
CA ILE A 13 -9.88 -16.53 -45.89
C ILE A 13 -8.75 -16.18 -44.90
N ALA A 14 -8.50 -14.89 -44.70
CA ALA A 14 -7.60 -14.41 -43.66
C ALA A 14 -8.26 -14.63 -42.28
N LEU A 15 -7.78 -15.63 -41.51
CA LEU A 15 -8.10 -15.78 -40.11
C LEU A 15 -7.47 -14.62 -39.33
N VAL A 16 -8.28 -13.62 -38.98
CA VAL A 16 -7.90 -12.56 -38.04
C VAL A 16 -7.93 -13.23 -36.65
N PRO A 17 -6.82 -13.31 -35.92
CA PRO A 17 -6.86 -13.81 -34.55
C PRO A 17 -7.70 -12.83 -33.71
N LEU A 18 -8.84 -13.32 -33.21
CA LEU A 18 -9.59 -12.65 -32.14
C LEU A 18 -8.69 -12.68 -30.90
N THR A 19 -7.95 -11.60 -30.66
CA THR A 19 -7.34 -11.37 -29.36
C THR A 19 -8.49 -11.16 -28.39
N VAL A 20 -8.84 -12.19 -27.64
CA VAL A 20 -9.65 -12.07 -26.44
C VAL A 20 -8.84 -11.16 -25.50
N ASN A 21 -9.25 -9.89 -25.40
CA ASN A 21 -8.77 -9.00 -24.36
C ASN A 21 -9.24 -9.64 -23.04
N ALA A 22 -8.39 -10.45 -22.42
CA ALA A 22 -8.59 -10.85 -21.04
C ALA A 22 -8.77 -9.55 -20.26
N GLN A 23 -9.96 -9.35 -19.68
CA GLN A 23 -10.24 -8.15 -18.90
C GLN A 23 -9.22 -8.12 -17.78
N SER A 24 -8.28 -7.20 -17.89
CA SER A 24 -7.14 -7.09 -17.01
C SER A 24 -7.63 -6.65 -15.63
N VAL A 25 -7.45 -7.48 -14.63
CA VAL A 25 -7.92 -7.25 -13.25
C VAL A 25 -6.76 -6.85 -12.35
N VAL A 26 -7.04 -6.02 -11.35
CA VAL A 26 -6.13 -5.79 -10.25
C VAL A 26 -6.31 -6.94 -9.26
N LYS A 27 -5.21 -7.61 -8.92
CA LYS A 27 -5.22 -8.66 -7.90
C LYS A 27 -4.89 -8.04 -6.55
N VAL A 28 -5.72 -8.34 -5.54
CA VAL A 28 -5.50 -7.92 -4.15
C VAL A 28 -5.20 -9.15 -3.32
N THR A 29 -4.10 -9.12 -2.58
CA THR A 29 -3.67 -10.22 -1.70
C THR A 29 -3.43 -9.69 -0.30
N PRO A 30 -4.33 -9.93 0.66
CA PRO A 30 -4.06 -9.66 2.07
C PRO A 30 -2.90 -10.54 2.57
N LEU A 31 -2.00 -9.97 3.38
CA LEU A 31 -0.83 -10.69 3.95
C LEU A 31 -0.95 -10.91 5.46
N GLY A 32 -2.00 -10.43 6.07
CA GLY A 32 -2.17 -10.48 7.52
C GLY A 32 -3.05 -11.61 7.99
N GLY A 33 -4.18 -11.82 7.34
CA GLY A 33 -5.21 -12.73 7.79
C GLY A 33 -4.79 -14.19 7.76
N GLN A 34 -5.16 -14.92 8.81
CA GLN A 34 -5.16 -16.38 8.80
C GLN A 34 -6.48 -16.84 8.20
N GLU A 35 -6.44 -17.79 7.27
CA GLU A 35 -7.64 -18.40 6.67
C GLU A 35 -8.62 -17.40 6.01
N GLY A 36 -8.12 -16.22 5.61
CA GLY A 36 -8.91 -15.20 4.93
C GLY A 36 -9.67 -14.24 5.87
N GLU A 37 -9.45 -14.31 7.18
CA GLU A 37 -10.03 -13.38 8.15
C GLU A 37 -9.10 -12.18 8.39
N PHE A 38 -9.68 -11.00 8.69
CA PHE A 38 -8.93 -9.86 9.18
C PHE A 38 -8.67 -10.03 10.67
N CYS A 39 -7.41 -10.19 11.02
CA CYS A 39 -6.96 -10.43 12.38
C CYS A 39 -6.31 -9.17 12.97
N ARG A 40 -6.01 -9.26 14.26
CA ARG A 40 -5.29 -8.19 14.94
C ARG A 40 -3.96 -7.90 14.26
N PHE A 41 -3.66 -6.63 14.03
CA PHE A 41 -2.50 -6.10 13.30
C PHE A 41 -2.49 -6.35 11.78
N ASP A 42 -3.56 -6.89 11.21
CA ASP A 42 -3.68 -7.00 9.75
C ASP A 42 -3.73 -5.59 9.12
N ARG A 43 -2.69 -5.26 8.38
CA ARG A 43 -2.53 -4.00 7.65
C ARG A 43 -2.09 -4.26 6.22
N ALA A 44 -1.21 -5.25 6.06
CA ALA A 44 -0.49 -5.48 4.83
C ALA A 44 -1.37 -6.04 3.71
N MET A 45 -1.32 -5.37 2.56
CA MET A 45 -1.96 -5.84 1.33
C MET A 45 -1.02 -5.65 0.15
N ILE A 46 -0.98 -6.62 -0.75
CA ILE A 46 -0.35 -6.45 -2.07
C ILE A 46 -1.44 -6.19 -3.11
N PHE A 47 -1.25 -5.14 -3.87
CA PHE A 47 -2.02 -4.82 -5.07
C PHE A 47 -1.13 -5.08 -6.28
N GLU A 48 -1.60 -5.92 -7.20
CA GLU A 48 -0.89 -6.23 -8.44
C GLU A 48 -1.66 -5.65 -9.61
N ASP A 49 -1.04 -4.67 -10.28
CA ASP A 49 -1.58 -4.05 -11.48
C ASP A 49 -1.57 -5.05 -12.66
N PRO A 50 -2.50 -4.95 -13.62
CA PRO A 50 -2.50 -5.78 -14.83
C PRO A 50 -1.19 -5.79 -15.62
N ASN A 51 -0.39 -4.72 -15.52
CA ASN A 51 0.93 -4.64 -16.17
C ASN A 51 2.06 -5.30 -15.37
N GLY A 52 1.75 -5.89 -14.20
CA GLY A 52 2.71 -6.58 -13.35
C GLY A 52 3.36 -5.72 -12.26
N THR A 53 3.04 -4.42 -12.16
CA THR A 53 3.52 -3.57 -11.06
C THR A 53 2.88 -4.00 -9.74
N ARG A 54 3.70 -4.26 -8.72
CA ARG A 54 3.25 -4.75 -7.42
C ARG A 54 3.51 -3.72 -6.34
N ILE A 55 2.46 -3.40 -5.60
CA ILE A 55 2.43 -2.40 -4.54
C ILE A 55 2.14 -3.09 -3.22
N LEU A 56 3.03 -2.97 -2.24
CA LEU A 56 2.80 -3.37 -0.86
C LEU A 56 2.33 -2.15 -0.07
N TYR A 57 1.16 -2.25 0.52
CA TYR A 57 0.60 -1.24 1.42
C TYR A 57 0.80 -1.66 2.87
N ASP A 58 1.38 -0.76 3.69
CA ASP A 58 1.63 -0.91 5.13
C ASP A 58 2.12 -2.31 5.53
N ALA A 59 3.40 -2.60 5.32
CA ALA A 59 3.97 -3.93 5.60
C ALA A 59 3.67 -4.42 7.02
N GLY A 60 3.63 -3.50 7.97
CA GLY A 60 3.20 -3.73 9.33
C GLY A 60 3.91 -4.88 10.04
N ARG A 61 3.16 -5.55 10.92
CA ARG A 61 3.69 -6.60 11.80
C ARG A 61 3.42 -8.02 11.31
N THR A 62 2.54 -8.22 10.33
CA THR A 62 2.11 -9.54 9.87
C THR A 62 2.88 -10.07 8.66
N VAL A 63 3.63 -9.23 7.96
CA VAL A 63 4.61 -9.67 6.98
C VAL A 63 5.85 -10.20 7.69
N ALA A 64 6.27 -11.42 7.36
CA ALA A 64 7.38 -12.11 8.04
C ALA A 64 8.77 -11.64 7.56
N GLY A 65 9.00 -10.34 7.60
CA GLY A 65 10.27 -9.74 7.18
C GLY A 65 10.43 -9.67 5.66
N ALA A 66 11.62 -9.27 5.25
CA ALA A 66 11.97 -9.10 3.83
C ALA A 66 12.07 -10.44 3.07
N GLU A 67 12.19 -11.54 3.77
CA GLU A 67 12.28 -12.90 3.20
C GLU A 67 10.91 -13.61 3.16
N ASP A 68 9.81 -12.93 3.48
CA ASP A 68 8.47 -13.51 3.41
C ASP A 68 8.18 -13.99 1.98
N PRO A 69 7.95 -15.31 1.77
CA PRO A 69 7.79 -15.88 0.43
C PRO A 69 6.54 -15.36 -0.31
N ARG A 70 5.57 -14.74 0.41
CA ARG A 70 4.37 -14.17 -0.18
C ARG A 70 4.63 -12.84 -0.89
N LEU A 71 5.74 -12.15 -0.58
CA LEU A 71 6.06 -10.85 -1.18
C LEU A 71 6.35 -10.95 -2.68
N GLY A 72 7.20 -11.91 -3.09
CA GLY A 72 7.72 -11.91 -4.45
C GLY A 72 8.44 -10.60 -4.78
N LYS A 73 8.36 -10.15 -6.02
CA LYS A 73 8.84 -8.84 -6.44
C LYS A 73 7.89 -7.75 -5.92
N ILE A 74 8.40 -6.75 -5.26
CA ILE A 74 7.68 -5.51 -4.90
C ILE A 74 8.33 -4.34 -5.61
N ASP A 75 7.54 -3.52 -6.28
CA ASP A 75 8.01 -2.32 -6.99
C ASP A 75 7.81 -1.05 -6.16
N VAL A 76 6.78 -1.03 -5.31
CA VAL A 76 6.42 0.10 -4.46
C VAL A 76 6.00 -0.39 -3.08
N VAL A 77 6.46 0.31 -2.05
CA VAL A 77 5.95 0.21 -0.68
C VAL A 77 5.25 1.53 -0.35
N LEU A 78 3.98 1.48 0.05
CA LEU A 78 3.24 2.62 0.58
C LEU A 78 3.24 2.53 2.11
N VAL A 79 3.56 3.63 2.78
CA VAL A 79 3.51 3.74 4.24
C VAL A 79 2.59 4.89 4.60
N SER A 80 1.49 4.60 5.27
CA SER A 80 0.47 5.59 5.63
C SER A 80 0.97 6.56 6.71
N HIS A 81 1.67 6.04 7.72
CA HIS A 81 2.23 6.83 8.82
C HIS A 81 3.29 6.02 9.60
N MET A 82 3.94 6.64 10.57
CA MET A 82 5.16 6.14 11.20
C MET A 82 4.93 5.29 12.46
N HIS A 83 3.70 4.85 12.73
CA HIS A 83 3.47 3.93 13.84
C HIS A 83 4.02 2.54 13.57
N GLY A 84 4.43 1.85 14.63
CA GLY A 84 5.14 0.58 14.53
C GLY A 84 4.33 -0.54 13.88
N ASP A 85 3.01 -0.54 14.03
CA ASP A 85 2.11 -1.53 13.43
C ASP A 85 1.83 -1.31 11.93
N HIS A 86 2.24 -0.17 11.37
CA HIS A 86 2.19 0.14 9.93
C HIS A 86 3.57 0.09 9.28
N LEU A 87 4.57 0.71 9.91
CA LEU A 87 5.94 0.71 9.42
C LEU A 87 6.65 -0.65 9.65
N GLY A 88 6.23 -1.38 10.68
CA GLY A 88 6.79 -2.66 11.10
C GLY A 88 8.02 -2.50 11.99
N ASP A 89 7.83 -2.21 13.29
CA ASP A 89 8.86 -2.21 14.33
C ASP A 89 9.25 -3.65 14.70
N ARG A 90 8.25 -4.52 14.73
CA ARG A 90 8.30 -5.96 14.96
C ARG A 90 7.47 -6.66 13.90
N HIS A 91 7.67 -7.95 13.71
CA HIS A 91 6.90 -8.71 12.73
C HIS A 91 6.86 -10.21 13.09
N ASN A 92 6.00 -10.92 12.39
CA ASN A 92 5.96 -12.38 12.47
C ASN A 92 7.31 -13.00 12.09
N PRO A 93 7.82 -14.00 12.84
CA PRO A 93 9.03 -14.72 12.45
C PRO A 93 8.82 -15.63 11.23
N ALA A 94 7.58 -16.02 10.94
CA ALA A 94 7.17 -16.80 9.78
C ALA A 94 5.75 -16.38 9.35
N PRO A 95 5.34 -16.59 8.10
CA PRO A 95 3.98 -16.32 7.66
C PRO A 95 2.94 -16.97 8.56
N ASN A 96 1.94 -16.20 8.98
CA ASN A 96 0.84 -16.63 9.85
C ASN A 96 1.26 -17.15 11.23
N ALA A 97 2.42 -16.75 11.76
CA ALA A 97 2.86 -17.16 13.09
C ALA A 97 1.93 -16.61 14.19
N GLY A 98 1.60 -17.46 15.15
CA GLY A 98 0.66 -17.17 16.22
C GLY A 98 -0.79 -17.53 15.89
N SER A 99 -1.74 -16.77 16.42
CA SER A 99 -3.18 -16.89 16.14
C SER A 99 -3.77 -15.54 15.74
N CYS A 100 -4.99 -15.54 15.22
CA CYS A 100 -5.70 -14.31 14.84
C CYS A 100 -5.75 -13.28 15.98
N ASP A 101 -6.15 -13.72 17.18
CA ASP A 101 -6.23 -12.84 18.35
C ASP A 101 -4.85 -12.47 18.93
N LYS A 102 -3.87 -13.35 18.75
CA LYS A 102 -2.51 -13.20 19.31
C LYS A 102 -1.46 -13.56 18.25
N PRO A 103 -1.23 -12.70 17.24
CA PRO A 103 -0.14 -12.92 16.28
C PRO A 103 1.21 -12.94 17.01
N ASP A 104 2.11 -13.82 16.56
CA ASP A 104 3.49 -13.83 17.04
C ASP A 104 4.27 -12.70 16.34
N ILE A 105 4.62 -11.67 17.08
CA ILE A 105 5.43 -10.53 16.61
C ILE A 105 6.80 -10.50 17.31
N SER A 106 7.41 -11.65 17.52
CA SER A 106 8.67 -11.77 18.25
C SER A 106 9.90 -11.30 17.46
N ALA A 107 9.86 -11.31 16.13
CA ALA A 107 10.95 -10.78 15.32
C ALA A 107 10.99 -9.25 15.36
N SER A 108 12.18 -8.67 15.53
CA SER A 108 12.37 -7.21 15.58
C SER A 108 13.06 -6.70 14.31
N ALA A 109 12.53 -5.65 13.72
CA ALA A 109 13.17 -4.91 12.63
C ALA A 109 13.95 -3.68 13.12
N LEU A 110 13.80 -3.32 14.41
CA LEU A 110 14.44 -2.13 15.00
C LEU A 110 15.98 -2.20 15.00
N PRO A 111 16.67 -1.08 14.88
CA PRO A 111 16.15 0.31 14.75
C PRO A 111 15.68 0.69 13.33
N ASN A 112 15.64 -0.25 12.43
CA ASN A 112 15.04 -0.08 11.09
C ASN A 112 13.54 -0.43 11.13
N SER A 113 12.94 -0.79 9.99
CA SER A 113 11.57 -1.22 9.91
C SER A 113 11.39 -2.31 8.87
N ASN A 114 10.30 -3.08 9.00
CA ASN A 114 9.95 -4.10 8.03
C ASN A 114 9.78 -3.50 6.62
N SER A 115 9.08 -2.36 6.51
CA SER A 115 8.88 -1.65 5.24
C SER A 115 10.19 -1.26 4.57
N VAL A 116 11.17 -0.74 5.34
CA VAL A 116 12.49 -0.37 4.80
C VAL A 116 13.29 -1.62 4.42
N ASN A 117 13.29 -2.66 5.24
CA ASN A 117 14.01 -3.91 4.94
C ASN A 117 13.50 -4.57 3.65
N ILE A 118 12.16 -4.59 3.46
CA ILE A 118 11.54 -5.08 2.22
C ILE A 118 11.95 -4.22 1.02
N ALA A 119 11.90 -2.89 1.16
CA ALA A 119 12.29 -2.00 0.07
C ALA A 119 13.75 -2.15 -0.33
N VAL A 120 14.66 -2.33 0.63
CA VAL A 120 16.08 -2.61 0.36
C VAL A 120 16.25 -3.93 -0.39
N LYS A 121 15.61 -4.99 0.09
CA LYS A 121 15.68 -6.34 -0.50
C LYS A 121 15.17 -6.39 -1.94
N THR A 122 14.07 -5.71 -2.20
CA THR A 122 13.38 -5.76 -3.51
C THR A 122 13.79 -4.65 -4.48
N GLY A 123 14.50 -3.62 -3.99
CA GLY A 123 14.80 -2.40 -4.75
C GLY A 123 13.56 -1.50 -4.93
N ALA A 124 12.50 -1.72 -4.15
CA ALA A 124 11.25 -0.98 -4.25
C ALA A 124 11.41 0.49 -3.85
N LYS A 125 10.55 1.33 -4.43
CA LYS A 125 10.38 2.71 -3.97
C LYS A 125 9.45 2.75 -2.76
N ILE A 126 9.84 3.50 -1.72
CA ILE A 126 8.93 3.83 -0.61
C ILE A 126 8.28 5.17 -0.95
N VAL A 127 6.96 5.18 -1.09
CA VAL A 127 6.20 6.40 -1.40
C VAL A 127 5.45 6.85 -0.17
N THR A 128 5.70 8.09 0.27
CA THR A 128 5.07 8.69 1.45
C THR A 128 4.78 10.17 1.26
N GLY A 129 3.91 10.69 2.10
CA GLY A 129 3.62 12.12 2.20
C GLY A 129 4.46 12.83 3.25
N SER A 130 4.17 14.11 3.45
CA SER A 130 4.63 14.95 4.56
C SER A 130 6.16 15.06 4.70
N GLU A 131 6.67 14.84 5.91
CA GLU A 131 8.09 14.89 6.25
C GLU A 131 8.75 13.49 6.34
N MET A 132 7.96 12.43 6.14
CA MET A 132 8.41 11.03 6.21
C MET A 132 9.55 10.69 5.23
N PRO A 133 9.57 11.20 3.98
CA PRO A 133 10.57 10.78 2.99
C PRO A 133 12.01 11.02 3.41
N SER A 134 12.32 12.13 4.08
CA SER A 134 13.69 12.42 4.52
C SER A 134 14.20 11.42 5.57
N PHE A 135 13.32 11.04 6.50
CA PHE A 135 13.63 10.03 7.50
C PHE A 135 13.82 8.66 6.84
N LEU A 136 12.94 8.25 5.94
CA LEU A 136 13.00 6.96 5.24
C LEU A 136 14.20 6.88 4.29
N ALA A 137 14.59 7.98 3.63
CA ALA A 137 15.81 8.05 2.84
C ALA A 137 17.05 7.70 3.67
N ASN A 138 17.15 8.29 4.87
CA ASN A 138 18.24 7.97 5.80
C ASN A 138 18.21 6.49 6.23
N LYS A 139 17.02 5.94 6.49
CA LYS A 139 16.87 4.53 6.87
C LYS A 139 17.24 3.58 5.74
N LEU A 140 16.84 3.87 4.51
CA LEU A 140 17.27 3.12 3.32
C LEU A 140 18.79 3.11 3.20
N LYS A 141 19.44 4.27 3.28
CA LYS A 141 20.88 4.40 3.23
C LYS A 141 21.61 3.61 4.33
N GLN A 142 21.14 3.72 5.58
CA GLN A 142 21.69 2.98 6.73
C GLN A 142 21.58 1.47 6.55
N ALA A 143 20.54 0.99 5.87
CA ALA A 143 20.31 -0.42 5.56
C ALA A 143 21.01 -0.90 4.27
N GLY A 144 21.83 -0.06 3.62
CA GLY A 144 22.56 -0.40 2.40
C GLY A 144 21.75 -0.28 1.10
N GLY A 145 20.56 0.34 1.15
CA GLY A 145 19.73 0.64 -0.03
C GLY A 145 20.03 2.02 -0.62
N ASP A 146 19.31 2.34 -1.71
CA ASP A 146 19.41 3.65 -2.36
C ASP A 146 18.43 4.64 -1.70
N GLU A 147 18.97 5.72 -1.13
CA GLU A 147 18.19 6.81 -0.53
C GLU A 147 17.20 7.48 -1.52
N LYS A 148 17.49 7.43 -2.83
CA LYS A 148 16.64 7.95 -3.89
C LYS A 148 15.34 7.15 -4.07
N ASN A 149 15.26 5.95 -3.50
CA ASN A 149 14.04 5.15 -3.48
C ASN A 149 13.01 5.66 -2.46
N SER A 150 13.34 6.65 -1.62
CA SER A 150 12.35 7.36 -0.81
C SER A 150 11.73 8.50 -1.60
N VAL A 151 10.44 8.39 -1.93
CA VAL A 151 9.72 9.27 -2.86
C VAL A 151 8.66 10.07 -2.12
N LEU A 152 8.73 11.39 -2.25
CA LEU A 152 7.73 12.31 -1.71
C LEU A 152 6.55 12.47 -2.66
N VAL A 153 5.33 12.33 -2.14
CA VAL A 153 4.10 12.76 -2.80
C VAL A 153 3.30 13.62 -1.81
N ARG A 154 3.18 14.91 -2.07
CA ARG A 154 2.38 15.82 -1.23
C ARG A 154 0.90 15.68 -1.54
N PHE A 155 0.04 16.08 -0.59
CA PHE A 155 -1.42 15.99 -0.74
C PHE A 155 -1.90 16.67 -2.04
N GLY A 156 -2.70 15.93 -2.80
CA GLY A 156 -3.20 16.36 -4.10
C GLY A 156 -2.21 16.20 -5.27
N ALA A 157 -0.93 15.92 -5.00
CA ALA A 157 0.02 15.55 -6.05
C ALA A 157 -0.08 14.07 -6.39
N MET A 158 0.39 13.70 -7.58
CA MET A 158 0.44 12.31 -8.05
C MET A 158 1.83 11.97 -8.57
N GLN A 159 2.32 10.80 -8.19
CA GLN A 159 3.50 10.17 -8.77
C GLN A 159 3.09 8.92 -9.53
N THR A 160 3.58 8.76 -10.74
CA THR A 160 3.35 7.54 -11.53
C THR A 160 4.57 6.63 -11.44
N ILE A 161 4.36 5.40 -11.01
CA ILE A 161 5.40 4.37 -10.90
C ILE A 161 4.87 3.10 -11.56
N GLY A 162 5.60 2.56 -12.54
CA GLY A 162 5.19 1.35 -13.25
C GLY A 162 3.79 1.48 -13.90
N GLY A 163 3.39 2.67 -14.34
CA GLY A 163 2.05 2.91 -14.91
C GLY A 163 0.92 3.06 -13.91
N VAL A 164 1.19 2.95 -12.60
CA VAL A 164 0.22 3.15 -11.53
C VAL A 164 0.36 4.56 -10.95
N GLY A 165 -0.73 5.31 -10.90
CA GLY A 165 -0.79 6.65 -10.31
C GLY A 165 -1.03 6.57 -8.80
N ILE A 166 -0.14 7.17 -8.02
CA ILE A 166 -0.19 7.18 -6.55
C ILE A 166 -0.38 8.62 -6.09
N THR A 167 -1.49 8.89 -5.43
CA THR A 167 -1.83 10.19 -4.86
C THR A 167 -1.97 10.07 -3.36
N THR A 168 -1.47 11.05 -2.60
CA THR A 168 -1.69 11.12 -1.16
C THR A 168 -2.87 12.04 -0.83
N VAL A 169 -3.64 11.64 0.18
CA VAL A 169 -4.77 12.40 0.73
C VAL A 169 -4.64 12.51 2.25
N PRO A 170 -5.21 13.54 2.89
CA PRO A 170 -5.14 13.68 4.34
C PRO A 170 -5.77 12.52 5.10
N ALA A 171 -5.16 12.16 6.22
CA ALA A 171 -5.75 11.30 7.24
C ALA A 171 -5.68 12.00 8.60
N ALA A 172 -6.77 11.95 9.37
CA ALA A 172 -6.85 12.55 10.71
C ALA A 172 -6.34 11.55 11.76
N HIS A 173 -5.02 11.48 11.91
CA HIS A 173 -4.37 10.60 12.86
C HIS A 173 -3.04 11.18 13.33
N SER A 174 -2.52 10.69 14.45
CA SER A 174 -1.16 11.04 14.89
C SER A 174 -0.10 10.40 13.99
N ASN A 175 1.02 11.08 13.81
CA ASN A 175 2.12 10.57 12.98
C ASN A 175 3.46 10.93 13.61
N GLY A 176 3.76 10.29 14.75
CA GLY A 176 5.00 10.48 15.48
C GLY A 176 5.98 9.32 15.25
N ILE A 177 7.26 9.65 15.04
CA ILE A 177 8.34 8.67 14.96
C ILE A 177 8.78 8.34 16.38
N SER A 178 8.66 7.09 16.80
CA SER A 178 9.11 6.65 18.13
C SER A 178 10.64 6.67 18.24
N GLY A 179 11.13 6.88 19.47
CA GLY A 179 12.57 6.88 19.75
C GLY A 179 13.27 5.57 19.37
N GLU A 180 12.55 4.46 19.30
CA GLU A 180 13.08 3.17 18.87
C GLU A 180 13.52 3.17 17.40
N PHE A 181 12.74 3.81 16.52
CA PHE A 181 13.13 3.98 15.12
C PHE A 181 14.23 5.02 14.94
N VAL A 182 14.25 6.08 15.76
CA VAL A 182 15.29 7.13 15.68
C VAL A 182 16.65 6.56 16.09
N GLY A 183 16.68 5.83 17.20
CA GLY A 183 17.91 5.26 17.74
C GLY A 183 18.86 6.32 18.28
N GLN A 184 20.06 5.89 18.74
CA GLN A 184 21.12 6.73 19.26
C GLN A 184 20.62 7.65 20.41
N ARG A 185 21.42 8.65 20.79
CA ARG A 185 21.11 9.59 21.89
C ARG A 185 19.77 10.28 21.76
N LEU A 186 19.39 10.70 20.54
CA LEU A 186 18.09 11.37 20.34
C LEU A 186 16.92 10.39 20.58
N GLY A 187 17.04 9.18 20.08
CA GLY A 187 16.05 8.14 20.30
C GLY A 187 15.86 7.79 21.78
N ASP A 188 16.96 7.74 22.54
CA ASP A 188 16.91 7.47 23.99
C ASP A 188 16.25 8.61 24.73
N LEU A 189 16.53 9.87 24.39
CA LEU A 189 15.89 11.05 24.96
C LEU A 189 14.37 11.08 24.68
N LEU A 190 13.97 10.74 23.47
CA LEU A 190 12.54 10.65 23.11
C LEU A 190 11.82 9.57 23.94
N LYS A 191 12.43 8.40 24.11
CA LYS A 191 11.89 7.32 24.96
C LYS A 191 11.77 7.73 26.43
N GLU A 192 12.83 8.33 26.97
CA GLU A 192 12.86 8.80 28.35
C GLU A 192 11.79 9.83 28.66
N THR A 193 11.55 10.75 27.72
CA THR A 193 10.55 11.84 27.87
C THR A 193 9.13 11.43 27.46
N GLY A 194 8.95 10.25 26.84
CA GLY A 194 7.65 9.83 26.32
C GLY A 194 7.14 10.65 25.12
N ILE A 195 8.04 11.36 24.44
CA ILE A 195 7.72 12.19 23.27
C ILE A 195 8.10 11.43 22.00
N THR A 196 7.38 11.71 20.91
CA THR A 196 7.73 11.23 19.56
C THR A 196 8.18 12.39 18.68
N ALA A 197 9.04 12.12 17.70
CA ALA A 197 9.43 13.12 16.72
C ALA A 197 8.31 13.31 15.68
N TYR A 198 8.01 14.56 15.34
CA TYR A 198 6.98 14.87 14.34
C TYR A 198 7.39 14.41 12.94
N ALA A 199 6.50 13.71 12.25
CA ALA A 199 6.68 13.22 10.88
C ALA A 199 5.73 13.88 9.86
N GLY A 200 5.06 14.95 10.25
CA GLY A 200 3.99 15.55 9.45
C GLY A 200 2.64 14.85 9.65
N PRO A 201 1.58 15.27 8.94
CA PRO A 201 0.29 14.61 9.01
C PRO A 201 0.33 13.18 8.47
N ALA A 202 -0.51 12.31 9.03
CA ALA A 202 -0.74 10.97 8.51
C ALA A 202 -1.39 11.02 7.12
N THR A 203 -1.23 9.96 6.37
CA THR A 203 -1.53 9.92 4.94
C THR A 203 -2.43 8.75 4.58
N GLY A 204 -3.52 9.02 3.88
CA GLY A 204 -4.22 8.04 3.06
C GLY A 204 -3.71 8.08 1.61
N TYR A 205 -4.14 7.13 0.80
CA TYR A 205 -3.78 7.06 -0.62
C TYR A 205 -5.00 6.89 -1.52
N VAL A 206 -4.93 7.48 -2.71
CA VAL A 206 -5.75 7.08 -3.86
C VAL A 206 -4.80 6.51 -4.91
N VAL A 207 -4.94 5.21 -5.19
CA VAL A 207 -4.12 4.48 -6.15
C VAL A 207 -4.95 4.22 -7.40
N LYS A 208 -4.50 4.74 -8.54
CA LYS A 208 -5.14 4.57 -9.84
C LYS A 208 -4.34 3.58 -10.69
N PHE A 209 -4.90 2.42 -10.94
CA PHE A 209 -4.31 1.33 -11.70
C PHE A 209 -4.44 1.54 -13.22
N SER A 210 -3.64 0.82 -14.00
CA SER A 210 -3.57 0.94 -15.45
C SER A 210 -4.89 0.62 -16.16
N ASN A 211 -5.75 -0.22 -15.56
CA ASN A 211 -7.09 -0.54 -16.06
C ASN A 211 -8.15 0.49 -15.68
N GLY A 212 -7.79 1.58 -15.01
CA GLY A 212 -8.68 2.64 -14.58
C GLY A 212 -9.33 2.44 -13.21
N LEU A 213 -9.12 1.29 -12.54
CA LEU A 213 -9.57 1.10 -11.16
C LEU A 213 -8.87 2.12 -10.25
N ALA A 214 -9.63 2.85 -9.46
CA ALA A 214 -9.12 3.69 -8.38
C ALA A 214 -9.48 3.07 -7.01
N VAL A 215 -8.48 2.97 -6.14
CA VAL A 215 -8.61 2.39 -4.80
C VAL A 215 -8.25 3.46 -3.76
N TYR A 216 -9.11 3.64 -2.77
CA TYR A 216 -8.80 4.45 -1.58
C TYR A 216 -8.29 3.55 -0.47
N LEU A 217 -7.11 3.89 0.05
CA LEU A 217 -6.50 3.28 1.23
C LEU A 217 -6.51 4.34 2.33
N SER A 218 -7.33 4.16 3.35
CA SER A 218 -7.58 5.23 4.33
C SER A 218 -6.35 5.55 5.21
N GLY A 219 -5.46 4.61 5.40
CA GLY A 219 -4.55 4.65 6.54
C GLY A 219 -5.34 4.62 7.85
N ASP A 220 -4.69 4.92 8.94
CA ASP A 220 -5.41 5.17 10.18
C ASP A 220 -5.93 6.60 10.16
N THR A 221 -7.24 6.74 10.36
CA THR A 221 -7.93 8.04 10.27
C THR A 221 -9.21 8.07 11.09
N GLY A 222 -9.59 9.26 11.55
CA GLY A 222 -10.95 9.59 11.92
C GLY A 222 -11.80 9.97 10.71
N ILE A 223 -13.02 10.53 10.97
CA ILE A 223 -13.85 11.14 9.93
C ILE A 223 -13.29 12.50 9.57
N THR A 224 -13.17 12.80 8.27
CA THR A 224 -12.74 14.10 7.77
C THR A 224 -13.63 14.61 6.63
N ALA A 225 -13.68 15.93 6.42
CA ALA A 225 -14.39 16.50 5.29
C ALA A 225 -13.77 16.11 3.94
N GLU A 226 -12.46 15.92 3.91
CA GLU A 226 -11.71 15.54 2.71
C GLU A 226 -12.11 14.16 2.20
N GLN A 227 -12.59 13.28 3.06
CA GLN A 227 -13.12 11.97 2.62
C GLN A 227 -14.34 12.14 1.70
N LYS A 228 -15.15 13.21 1.88
CA LYS A 228 -16.25 13.52 0.98
C LYS A 228 -15.77 14.30 -0.25
N GLU A 229 -15.23 15.49 -0.02
CA GLU A 229 -14.96 16.46 -1.09
C GLU A 229 -13.79 16.01 -2.00
N VAL A 230 -12.72 15.45 -1.41
CA VAL A 230 -11.51 15.07 -2.14
C VAL A 230 -11.59 13.62 -2.58
N VAL A 231 -11.80 12.70 -1.66
CA VAL A 231 -11.76 11.26 -2.00
C VAL A 231 -13.03 10.85 -2.77
N GLY A 232 -14.21 11.11 -2.21
CA GLY A 232 -15.48 10.65 -2.77
C GLY A 232 -15.90 11.41 -4.03
N GLU A 233 -15.82 12.75 -4.03
CA GLU A 233 -16.37 13.55 -5.14
C GLU A 233 -15.34 13.83 -6.23
N TYR A 234 -14.05 14.03 -5.89
CA TYR A 234 -13.02 14.31 -6.88
C TYR A 234 -12.37 13.02 -7.44
N TYR A 235 -11.82 12.16 -6.59
CA TYR A 235 -11.12 10.92 -7.05
C TYR A 235 -12.06 9.76 -7.37
N LYS A 236 -13.21 9.66 -6.73
CA LYS A 236 -14.27 8.66 -6.97
C LYS A 236 -13.76 7.22 -7.00
N PRO A 237 -13.12 6.73 -5.93
CA PRO A 237 -12.59 5.37 -5.90
C PRO A 237 -13.72 4.35 -6.00
N GLN A 238 -13.46 3.25 -6.70
CA GLN A 238 -14.41 2.14 -6.81
C GLN A 238 -14.25 1.12 -5.69
N LEU A 239 -13.07 1.02 -5.10
CA LEU A 239 -12.77 0.19 -3.93
C LEU A 239 -12.23 1.07 -2.81
N ALA A 240 -12.61 0.78 -1.56
CA ALA A 240 -12.00 1.39 -0.39
C ALA A 240 -11.51 0.32 0.58
N VAL A 241 -10.32 0.54 1.15
CA VAL A 241 -9.82 -0.17 2.33
C VAL A 241 -9.90 0.82 3.48
N MET A 242 -10.78 0.53 4.44
CA MET A 242 -11.10 1.44 5.54
C MET A 242 -10.70 0.84 6.87
N ASN A 243 -10.07 1.64 7.72
CA ASN A 243 -9.77 1.26 9.10
C ASN A 243 -11.06 1.19 9.95
N ILE A 244 -11.10 0.28 10.91
CA ILE A 244 -12.20 0.08 11.88
C ILE A 244 -11.67 -0.21 13.30
N GLY A 245 -10.58 0.45 13.68
CA GLY A 245 -9.82 0.17 14.90
C GLY A 245 -10.40 0.76 16.20
N ASP A 246 -11.59 1.38 16.13
CA ASP A 246 -12.33 1.98 17.25
C ASP A 246 -11.49 3.04 18.00
N THR A 247 -11.11 2.84 19.25
CA THR A 247 -10.40 3.85 20.08
C THR A 247 -9.26 4.57 19.38
N PHE A 248 -8.57 3.91 18.45
CA PHE A 248 -7.41 4.46 17.75
C PHE A 248 -7.75 5.13 16.42
N THR A 249 -8.88 4.77 15.81
CA THR A 249 -9.30 5.20 14.48
C THR A 249 -10.82 5.32 14.43
N THR A 250 -11.44 5.33 13.22
CA THR A 250 -12.88 5.16 13.14
C THR A 250 -13.32 3.83 13.73
N GLY A 251 -14.42 3.85 14.50
CA GLY A 251 -15.13 2.64 14.89
C GLY A 251 -16.00 2.12 13.75
N PRO A 252 -16.65 0.95 13.89
CA PRO A 252 -17.49 0.36 12.84
C PRO A 252 -18.62 1.28 12.36
N ARG A 253 -19.24 2.05 13.26
CA ARG A 253 -20.30 2.99 12.95
C ARG A 253 -19.80 4.17 12.12
N GLU A 254 -18.69 4.75 12.52
CA GLU A 254 -18.02 5.87 11.88
C GLU A 254 -17.48 5.46 10.49
N ALA A 255 -16.86 4.29 10.41
CA ALA A 255 -16.40 3.72 9.12
C ALA A 255 -17.60 3.48 8.17
N ALA A 256 -18.70 2.93 8.67
CA ALA A 256 -19.92 2.78 7.88
C ALA A 256 -20.47 4.13 7.38
N HIS A 257 -20.38 5.20 8.19
CA HIS A 257 -20.75 6.55 7.75
C HIS A 257 -19.83 7.05 6.62
N VAL A 258 -18.52 6.88 6.77
CA VAL A 258 -17.53 7.26 5.72
C VAL A 258 -17.84 6.54 4.42
N ILE A 259 -18.00 5.23 4.47
CA ILE A 259 -18.27 4.38 3.30
C ILE A 259 -19.59 4.77 2.62
N ASN A 260 -20.68 4.85 3.38
CA ASN A 260 -22.02 5.01 2.81
C ASN A 260 -22.39 6.46 2.47
N LYS A 261 -21.76 7.46 3.09
CA LYS A 261 -22.15 8.86 2.96
C LYS A 261 -21.08 9.75 2.36
N LEU A 262 -19.79 9.46 2.63
CA LEU A 262 -18.70 10.33 2.21
C LEU A 262 -18.00 9.81 0.95
N VAL A 263 -17.37 8.66 1.01
CA VAL A 263 -16.57 8.10 -0.11
C VAL A 263 -17.44 7.42 -1.16
N LYS A 264 -18.43 6.62 -0.73
CA LYS A 264 -19.38 5.88 -1.58
C LYS A 264 -18.71 4.98 -2.64
N PRO A 265 -17.75 4.13 -2.27
CA PRO A 265 -17.14 3.21 -3.22
C PRO A 265 -18.15 2.12 -3.63
N LYS A 266 -17.83 1.35 -4.69
CA LYS A 266 -18.64 0.20 -5.11
C LYS A 266 -18.38 -1.05 -4.27
N ALA A 267 -17.17 -1.14 -3.67
CA ALA A 267 -16.74 -2.25 -2.82
C ALA A 267 -15.85 -1.74 -1.66
N VAL A 268 -15.80 -2.51 -0.58
CA VAL A 268 -14.97 -2.26 0.62
C VAL A 268 -14.26 -3.56 0.99
#